data_88bef2a3f1e552776b46715517e89adf
#
_entry.id   88bef2a3f1e552776b46715517e89adf
#
_cell.length_a   1.000
_cell.length_b   1.000
_cell.length_c   1.000
_cell.angle_alpha   90.00
_cell.angle_beta   90.00
_cell.angle_gamma   90.00
#
_symmetry.space_group_name_H-M   'P 1'
#
loop_
_entity.id
_entity.type
_entity.pdbx_description
1 polymer ?
#
loop_
_entity_poly.entity_id
_entity_poly.type
_entity_poly.pdbx_seq_one_letter_code
_entity_poly.pdbx_strand_id
1 'polypeptide(L)'
;FNNEQWQISTSKGNTDYADFVIAATGVLHHPRIPAIKGMEKFKGKLFHSARWDHSAVLDNQRIAVIGTGSTGVQIVTALADRAANLCHYQRTPQWIMPVVNAEFSEAEKALFRNNTAALKRIQNDPELEANIERFSVAITEPDSAAMHEIENIVRQNLETSVSDPELRERLRPDYRAACKRLIYSETFYQAVQKSNVDI
;
A
#
# COMPACT_ATOMS: atom_id res chain seq x y z
N PHE A 1 -35.83 8.83 3.17
CA PHE A 1 -36.27 9.81 2.17
C PHE A 1 -37.72 10.18 2.48
N ASN A 2 -37.95 11.43 2.80
CA ASN A 2 -39.28 11.92 3.16
C ASN A 2 -39.46 13.35 2.60
N ASN A 3 -40.65 13.64 2.07
CA ASN A 3 -40.97 14.93 1.44
C ASN A 3 -39.97 15.37 0.36
N GLU A 4 -39.49 14.42 -0.46
CA GLU A 4 -38.49 14.64 -1.51
C GLU A 4 -37.11 15.08 -1.00
N GLN A 5 -36.86 14.96 0.29
CA GLN A 5 -35.58 15.27 0.93
C GLN A 5 -34.98 14.06 1.68
N TRP A 6 -33.67 14.01 1.74
CA TRP A 6 -32.93 13.08 2.58
C TRP A 6 -32.88 13.58 4.01
N GLN A 7 -33.31 12.75 4.94
CA GLN A 7 -33.07 12.98 6.36
C GLN A 7 -31.78 12.29 6.76
N ILE A 8 -30.83 13.03 7.29
CA ILE A 8 -29.52 12.55 7.70
C ILE A 8 -29.45 12.64 9.22
N SER A 9 -29.28 11.50 9.89
CA SER A 9 -29.10 11.44 11.34
C SER A 9 -27.70 10.97 11.70
N THR A 10 -27.08 11.62 12.67
CA THR A 10 -25.74 11.27 13.15
C THR A 10 -25.81 10.46 14.45
N SER A 11 -24.75 9.73 14.77
CA SER A 11 -24.63 9.01 16.05
C SER A 11 -24.64 9.92 17.29
N LYS A 12 -24.47 11.24 17.11
CA LYS A 12 -24.58 12.26 18.17
C LYS A 12 -25.99 12.81 18.33
N GLY A 13 -26.97 12.27 17.59
CA GLY A 13 -28.38 12.69 17.65
C GLY A 13 -28.72 13.92 16.80
N ASN A 14 -27.78 14.49 16.06
CA ASN A 14 -28.10 15.61 15.16
C ASN A 14 -28.85 15.07 13.94
N THR A 15 -29.84 15.82 13.49
CA THR A 15 -30.61 15.52 12.27
C THR A 15 -30.56 16.75 11.34
N ASP A 16 -30.32 16.48 10.06
CA ASP A 16 -30.29 17.47 8.99
C ASP A 16 -31.09 16.99 7.78
N TYR A 17 -31.44 17.89 6.88
CA TYR A 17 -32.18 17.57 5.65
C TYR A 17 -31.45 18.13 4.44
N ALA A 18 -31.42 17.37 3.36
CA ALA A 18 -30.75 17.75 2.12
C ALA A 18 -31.49 17.19 0.90
N ASP A 19 -31.51 17.97 -0.19
CA ASP A 19 -32.07 17.51 -1.46
C ASP A 19 -31.18 16.45 -2.12
N PHE A 20 -29.87 16.53 -1.91
CA PHE A 20 -28.88 15.59 -2.43
C PHE A 20 -27.92 15.15 -1.34
N VAL A 21 -27.56 13.86 -1.34
CA VAL A 21 -26.52 13.31 -0.47
C VAL A 21 -25.40 12.72 -1.32
N ILE A 22 -24.19 13.23 -1.13
CA ILE A 22 -22.98 12.70 -1.80
C ILE A 22 -22.20 11.87 -0.79
N ALA A 23 -22.19 10.55 -0.97
CA ALA A 23 -21.43 9.64 -0.12
C ALA A 23 -19.97 9.56 -0.58
N ALA A 24 -19.11 10.37 0.02
CA ALA A 24 -17.66 10.39 -0.23
C ALA A 24 -16.87 9.73 0.91
N THR A 25 -17.32 8.56 1.37
CA THR A 25 -16.85 7.86 2.57
C THR A 25 -15.55 7.06 2.40
N GLY A 26 -15.05 6.97 1.17
CA GLY A 26 -13.89 6.15 0.83
C GLY A 26 -14.22 4.65 0.74
N VAL A 27 -13.29 3.88 0.15
CA VAL A 27 -13.50 2.43 -0.11
C VAL A 27 -12.83 1.52 0.93
N LEU A 28 -11.95 2.05 1.79
CA LEU A 28 -11.12 1.27 2.72
C LEU A 28 -11.53 1.41 4.19
N HIS A 29 -12.70 1.97 4.49
CA HIS A 29 -13.13 2.26 5.87
C HIS A 29 -13.68 1.03 6.61
N HIS A 30 -14.10 -0.02 5.90
CA HIS A 30 -14.55 -1.28 6.51
C HIS A 30 -13.53 -2.39 6.32
N PRO A 31 -12.87 -2.85 7.39
CA PRO A 31 -11.96 -3.99 7.31
C PRO A 31 -12.74 -5.27 7.01
N ARG A 32 -12.19 -6.10 6.13
CA ARG A 32 -12.74 -7.42 5.82
C ARG A 32 -11.71 -8.49 6.14
N ILE A 33 -12.03 -9.32 7.10
CA ILE A 33 -11.24 -10.52 7.39
C ILE A 33 -11.67 -11.62 6.42
N PRO A 34 -10.73 -12.29 5.73
CA PRO A 34 -11.06 -13.36 4.79
C PRO A 34 -11.65 -14.56 5.52
N ALA A 35 -12.60 -15.25 4.88
CA ALA A 35 -13.18 -16.50 5.41
C ALA A 35 -12.21 -17.67 5.19
N ILE A 36 -11.25 -17.83 6.08
CA ILE A 36 -10.29 -18.94 6.04
C ILE A 36 -10.77 -20.03 7.02
N LYS A 37 -10.93 -21.26 6.50
CA LYS A 37 -11.36 -22.40 7.33
C LYS A 37 -10.37 -22.66 8.47
N GLY A 38 -10.87 -22.74 9.67
CA GLY A 38 -10.05 -23.01 10.86
C GLY A 38 -9.47 -21.75 11.52
N MET A 39 -9.75 -20.56 11.02
CA MET A 39 -9.26 -19.30 11.62
C MET A 39 -9.70 -19.16 13.08
N GLU A 40 -10.90 -19.66 13.43
CA GLU A 40 -11.45 -19.67 14.77
C GLU A 40 -10.65 -20.55 15.76
N LYS A 41 -9.80 -21.44 15.26
CA LYS A 41 -8.92 -22.31 16.07
C LYS A 41 -7.57 -21.67 16.39
N PHE A 42 -7.26 -20.57 15.72
CA PHE A 42 -6.01 -19.85 15.96
C PHE A 42 -6.02 -19.24 17.38
N LYS A 43 -4.98 -19.52 18.15
CA LYS A 43 -4.87 -19.09 19.56
C LYS A 43 -4.03 -17.84 19.76
N GLY A 44 -3.36 -17.38 18.71
CA GLY A 44 -2.57 -16.16 18.73
C GLY A 44 -3.42 -14.90 18.55
N LYS A 45 -2.77 -13.74 18.59
CA LYS A 45 -3.38 -12.46 18.25
C LYS A 45 -3.70 -12.41 16.75
N LEU A 46 -4.94 -12.07 16.40
CA LEU A 46 -5.40 -11.90 15.03
C LEU A 46 -6.15 -10.59 14.92
N PHE A 47 -5.70 -9.72 14.03
CA PHE A 47 -6.34 -8.42 13.78
C PHE A 47 -6.12 -7.96 12.33
N HIS A 48 -7.00 -7.10 11.86
CA HIS A 48 -6.86 -6.44 10.57
C HIS A 48 -6.02 -5.17 10.71
N SER A 49 -5.18 -4.86 9.73
CA SER A 49 -4.30 -3.67 9.76
C SER A 49 -5.07 -2.34 9.96
N ALA A 50 -6.30 -2.23 9.47
CA ALA A 50 -7.17 -1.07 9.72
C ALA A 50 -7.76 -1.03 11.15
N ARG A 51 -7.51 -2.04 11.97
CA ARG A 51 -7.86 -2.13 13.40
C ARG A 51 -6.66 -2.70 14.15
N TRP A 52 -5.55 -1.96 14.09
CA TRP A 52 -4.29 -2.39 14.67
C TRP A 52 -4.40 -2.58 16.18
N ASP A 53 -3.97 -3.75 16.67
CA ASP A 53 -3.88 -4.02 18.10
C ASP A 53 -2.52 -3.53 18.64
N HIS A 54 -2.50 -2.33 19.19
CA HIS A 54 -1.28 -1.73 19.76
C HIS A 54 -0.78 -2.46 21.02
N SER A 55 -1.57 -3.37 21.60
CA SER A 55 -1.14 -4.22 22.72
C SER A 55 -0.41 -5.48 22.28
N ALA A 56 -0.36 -5.77 20.98
CA ALA A 56 0.30 -6.95 20.46
C ALA A 56 1.83 -6.75 20.49
N VAL A 57 2.51 -7.67 21.17
CA VAL A 57 3.98 -7.76 21.12
C VAL A 57 4.36 -8.38 19.78
N LEU A 58 5.19 -7.71 18.99
CA LEU A 58 5.61 -8.14 17.67
C LEU A 58 7.06 -8.57 17.61
N ASP A 59 7.90 -8.02 18.48
CA ASP A 59 9.33 -8.31 18.49
C ASP A 59 9.60 -9.75 18.93
N ASN A 60 10.48 -10.42 18.19
CA ASN A 60 10.84 -11.83 18.40
C ASN A 60 9.64 -12.81 18.36
N GLN A 61 8.54 -12.44 17.68
CA GLN A 61 7.39 -13.33 17.50
C GLN A 61 7.39 -13.99 16.12
N ARG A 62 6.63 -15.09 16.02
CA ARG A 62 6.26 -15.69 14.74
C ARG A 62 5.04 -14.96 14.22
N ILE A 63 5.19 -14.29 13.09
CA ILE A 63 4.16 -13.42 12.53
C ILE A 63 3.73 -13.93 11.16
N ALA A 64 2.43 -13.93 10.91
CA ALA A 64 1.85 -14.18 9.60
C ALA A 64 1.19 -12.91 9.06
N VAL A 65 1.56 -12.51 7.85
CA VAL A 65 0.93 -11.39 7.14
C VAL A 65 0.18 -11.94 5.93
N ILE A 66 -1.13 -11.72 5.87
CA ILE A 66 -1.98 -12.19 4.78
C ILE A 66 -2.37 -11.02 3.90
N GLY A 67 -1.95 -11.05 2.64
CA GLY A 67 -2.27 -10.05 1.64
C GLY A 67 -1.06 -9.27 1.12
N THR A 68 -1.13 -8.93 -0.16
CA THR A 68 -0.03 -8.39 -0.97
C THR A 68 -0.22 -6.94 -1.41
N GLY A 69 -1.25 -6.25 -0.94
CA GLY A 69 -1.43 -4.82 -1.22
C GLY A 69 -0.38 -3.95 -0.53
N SER A 70 -0.41 -2.63 -0.76
CA SER A 70 0.54 -1.67 -0.19
C SER A 70 0.73 -1.86 1.33
N THR A 71 -0.36 -2.10 2.05
CA THR A 71 -0.32 -2.33 3.51
C THR A 71 0.47 -3.60 3.86
N GLY A 72 0.24 -4.72 3.16
CA GLY A 72 0.97 -5.97 3.38
C GLY A 72 2.46 -5.80 3.11
N VAL A 73 2.83 -5.18 2.01
CA VAL A 73 4.21 -4.86 1.64
C VAL A 73 4.89 -4.01 2.73
N GLN A 74 4.23 -2.94 3.19
CA GLN A 74 4.77 -2.08 4.25
C GLN A 74 4.93 -2.80 5.59
N ILE A 75 3.96 -3.64 5.99
CA ILE A 75 4.04 -4.41 7.23
C ILE A 75 5.18 -5.43 7.16
N VAL A 76 5.31 -6.17 6.06
CA VAL A 76 6.40 -7.13 5.86
C VAL A 76 7.75 -6.41 5.97
N THR A 77 7.92 -5.31 5.28
CA THR A 77 9.14 -4.51 5.32
C THR A 77 9.48 -4.02 6.74
N ALA A 78 8.49 -3.51 7.46
CA ALA A 78 8.69 -2.97 8.80
C ALA A 78 8.96 -4.05 9.87
N LEU A 79 8.49 -5.28 9.65
CA LEU A 79 8.60 -6.36 10.63
C LEU A 79 9.70 -7.38 10.32
N ALA A 80 10.28 -7.35 9.13
CA ALA A 80 11.30 -8.31 8.71
C ALA A 80 12.53 -8.36 9.65
N ASP A 81 12.92 -7.24 10.24
CA ASP A 81 14.03 -7.16 11.21
C ASP A 81 13.60 -7.39 12.66
N ARG A 82 12.30 -7.44 12.93
CA ARG A 82 11.75 -7.50 14.29
C ARG A 82 11.19 -8.86 14.63
N ALA A 83 10.64 -9.56 13.64
CA ALA A 83 10.04 -10.87 13.84
C ALA A 83 11.11 -11.96 14.01
N ALA A 84 10.87 -12.95 14.86
CA ALA A 84 11.67 -14.16 14.90
C ALA A 84 11.49 -15.00 13.61
N ASN A 85 10.26 -15.04 13.10
CA ASN A 85 9.92 -15.62 11.80
C ASN A 85 8.71 -14.86 11.24
N LEU A 86 8.77 -14.49 9.97
CA LEU A 86 7.72 -13.77 9.26
C LEU A 86 7.26 -14.59 8.05
N CYS A 87 6.00 -15.00 8.04
CA CYS A 87 5.37 -15.65 6.90
C CYS A 87 4.48 -14.65 6.15
N HIS A 88 4.77 -14.41 4.86
CA HIS A 88 3.95 -13.55 4.01
C HIS A 88 3.10 -14.39 3.07
N TYR A 89 1.83 -14.55 3.39
CA TYR A 89 0.87 -15.29 2.57
C TYR A 89 0.37 -14.45 1.42
N GLN A 90 0.73 -14.84 0.21
CA GLN A 90 0.30 -14.18 -1.02
C GLN A 90 -0.52 -15.13 -1.90
N ARG A 91 -1.63 -14.63 -2.44
CA ARG A 91 -2.40 -15.29 -3.49
C ARG A 91 -1.90 -14.92 -4.88
N THR A 92 -1.54 -13.66 -5.04
CA THR A 92 -1.03 -13.07 -6.28
C THR A 92 0.07 -12.09 -5.91
N PRO A 93 1.29 -12.25 -6.40
CA PRO A 93 2.36 -11.29 -6.18
C PRO A 93 2.03 -9.93 -6.81
N GLN A 94 2.76 -8.89 -6.43
CA GLN A 94 2.54 -7.53 -6.89
C GLN A 94 3.79 -7.00 -7.60
N TRP A 95 3.57 -6.21 -8.64
CA TRP A 95 4.64 -5.40 -9.20
C TRP A 95 5.05 -4.31 -8.22
N ILE A 96 6.34 -4.26 -7.91
CA ILE A 96 6.91 -3.26 -7.01
C ILE A 96 7.63 -2.20 -7.83
N MET A 97 7.11 -0.98 -7.79
CA MET A 97 7.76 0.18 -8.36
C MET A 97 8.86 0.64 -7.38
N PRO A 98 10.11 0.74 -7.84
CA PRO A 98 11.18 1.29 -7.00
C PRO A 98 10.90 2.76 -6.69
N VAL A 99 11.25 3.17 -5.51
CA VAL A 99 11.13 4.56 -5.06
C VAL A 99 12.26 4.87 -4.09
N VAL A 100 12.80 6.07 -4.18
CA VAL A 100 13.69 6.61 -3.17
C VAL A 100 12.84 7.42 -2.19
N ASN A 101 12.80 6.99 -0.95
CA ASN A 101 12.06 7.67 0.13
C ASN A 101 13.04 8.32 1.09
N ALA A 102 13.70 9.39 0.62
CA ALA A 102 14.65 10.15 1.43
C ALA A 102 13.95 10.85 2.60
N GLU A 103 14.56 10.80 3.78
CA GLU A 103 14.08 11.56 4.91
C GLU A 103 14.40 13.06 4.74
N PHE A 104 13.42 13.92 5.00
CA PHE A 104 13.64 15.35 5.03
C PHE A 104 14.58 15.73 6.18
N SER A 105 15.59 16.52 5.89
CA SER A 105 16.47 17.13 6.89
C SER A 105 15.70 18.06 7.84
N GLU A 106 16.22 18.30 9.02
CA GLU A 106 15.57 19.24 9.97
C GLU A 106 15.49 20.66 9.39
N ALA A 107 16.43 21.07 8.54
CA ALA A 107 16.39 22.35 7.85
C ALA A 107 15.21 22.43 6.87
N GLU A 108 14.96 21.37 6.08
CA GLU A 108 13.81 21.28 5.18
C GLU A 108 12.49 21.23 5.96
N LYS A 109 12.42 20.45 7.02
CA LYS A 109 11.24 20.40 7.91
C LYS A 109 10.94 21.79 8.50
N ALA A 110 11.97 22.53 8.93
CA ALA A 110 11.82 23.90 9.44
C ALA A 110 11.39 24.88 8.34
N LEU A 111 11.95 24.75 7.14
CA LEU A 111 11.56 25.55 5.98
C LEU A 111 10.07 25.35 5.67
N PHE A 112 9.60 24.12 5.61
CA PHE A 112 8.20 23.79 5.29
C PHE A 112 7.22 24.28 6.35
N ARG A 113 7.61 24.26 7.64
CA ARG A 113 6.78 24.79 8.74
C ARG A 113 6.60 26.31 8.65
N ASN A 114 7.63 27.02 8.19
CA ASN A 114 7.70 28.48 8.28
C ASN A 114 7.48 29.18 6.93
N ASN A 115 7.42 28.43 5.82
CA ASN A 115 7.36 29.01 4.47
C ASN A 115 6.36 28.28 3.59
N THR A 116 5.13 28.81 3.54
CA THR A 116 4.06 28.25 2.68
C THR A 116 4.43 28.25 1.19
N ALA A 117 5.26 29.19 0.73
CA ALA A 117 5.70 29.20 -0.67
C ALA A 117 6.64 28.03 -0.99
N ALA A 118 7.42 27.53 -0.04
CA ALA A 118 8.22 26.32 -0.21
C ALA A 118 7.33 25.08 -0.39
N LEU A 119 6.24 24.95 0.37
CA LEU A 119 5.26 23.87 0.18
C LEU A 119 4.56 23.95 -1.18
N LYS A 120 4.18 25.17 -1.61
CA LYS A 120 3.56 25.36 -2.93
C LYS A 120 4.48 24.97 -4.09
N ARG A 121 5.81 25.13 -3.95
CA ARG A 121 6.76 24.67 -4.97
C ARG A 121 6.76 23.16 -5.12
N ILE A 122 6.68 22.40 -4.01
CA ILE A 122 6.57 20.94 -4.07
C ILE A 122 5.24 20.52 -4.71
N GLN A 123 4.13 21.19 -4.38
CA GLN A 123 2.82 20.89 -4.96
C GLN A 123 2.75 21.16 -6.46
N ASN A 124 3.51 22.17 -6.94
CA ASN A 124 3.54 22.59 -8.33
C ASN A 124 4.86 22.15 -9.02
N ASP A 125 5.45 21.05 -8.56
CA ASP A 125 6.65 20.51 -9.18
C ASP A 125 6.31 19.96 -10.58
N PRO A 126 6.90 20.49 -11.65
CA PRO A 126 6.64 20.03 -13.01
C PRO A 126 6.99 18.55 -13.22
N GLU A 127 7.95 18.02 -12.49
CA GLU A 127 8.32 16.62 -12.57
C GLU A 127 7.24 15.72 -11.95
N LEU A 128 6.65 16.14 -10.83
CA LEU A 128 5.51 15.47 -10.23
C LEU A 128 4.31 15.45 -11.18
N GLU A 129 4.01 16.59 -11.81
CA GLU A 129 2.92 16.70 -12.78
C GLU A 129 3.14 15.80 -13.99
N ALA A 130 4.34 15.82 -14.58
CA ALA A 130 4.72 14.97 -15.70
C ALA A 130 4.65 13.46 -15.34
N ASN A 131 5.01 13.08 -14.12
CA ASN A 131 4.88 11.70 -13.64
C ASN A 131 3.43 11.28 -13.49
N ILE A 132 2.56 12.15 -13.01
CA ILE A 132 1.11 11.88 -12.89
C ILE A 132 0.50 11.72 -14.29
N GLU A 133 0.84 12.60 -15.23
CA GLU A 133 0.38 12.52 -16.62
C GLU A 133 0.83 11.22 -17.29
N ARG A 134 2.12 10.88 -17.19
CA ARG A 134 2.70 9.63 -17.70
C ARG A 134 1.98 8.40 -17.16
N PHE A 135 1.72 8.38 -15.86
CA PHE A 135 0.97 7.29 -15.24
C PHE A 135 -0.48 7.23 -15.75
N SER A 136 -1.12 8.38 -15.91
CA SER A 136 -2.49 8.47 -16.45
C SER A 136 -2.57 7.93 -17.87
N VAL A 137 -1.62 8.30 -18.72
CA VAL A 137 -1.50 7.76 -20.11
C VAL A 137 -1.29 6.24 -20.06
N ALA A 138 -0.40 5.74 -19.22
CA ALA A 138 -0.11 4.32 -19.11
C ALA A 138 -1.34 3.47 -18.76
N ILE A 139 -2.21 3.94 -17.85
CA ILE A 139 -3.40 3.18 -17.45
C ILE A 139 -4.57 3.31 -18.44
N THR A 140 -4.61 4.35 -19.24
CA THR A 140 -5.68 4.57 -20.24
C THR A 140 -5.32 4.03 -21.61
N GLU A 141 -4.03 3.97 -21.95
CA GLU A 141 -3.51 3.52 -23.24
C GLU A 141 -2.55 2.33 -23.05
N PRO A 142 -3.05 1.09 -23.07
CA PRO A 142 -2.27 -0.10 -22.74
C PRO A 142 -1.02 -0.33 -23.58
N ASP A 143 -0.99 0.18 -24.81
CA ASP A 143 0.14 0.01 -25.74
C ASP A 143 1.01 1.27 -25.84
N SER A 144 0.83 2.22 -24.92
CA SER A 144 1.62 3.46 -24.89
C SER A 144 3.08 3.20 -24.49
N ALA A 145 3.97 4.10 -24.93
CA ALA A 145 5.36 4.09 -24.49
C ALA A 145 5.48 4.21 -22.95
N ALA A 146 4.59 4.98 -22.33
CA ALA A 146 4.52 5.14 -20.88
C ALA A 146 4.22 3.80 -20.16
N MET A 147 3.30 2.98 -20.69
CA MET A 147 3.02 1.66 -20.12
C MET A 147 4.24 0.74 -20.27
N HIS A 148 4.88 0.69 -21.44
CA HIS A 148 6.08 -0.11 -21.65
C HIS A 148 7.23 0.32 -20.74
N GLU A 149 7.39 1.62 -20.50
CA GLU A 149 8.38 2.13 -19.54
C GLU A 149 8.11 1.63 -18.13
N ILE A 150 6.87 1.71 -17.62
CA ILE A 150 6.47 1.20 -16.31
C ILE A 150 6.73 -0.30 -16.19
N GLU A 151 6.33 -1.09 -17.20
CA GLU A 151 6.56 -2.53 -17.24
C GLU A 151 8.06 -2.88 -17.18
N ASN A 152 8.88 -2.14 -17.90
CA ASN A 152 10.33 -2.33 -17.88
C ASN A 152 10.93 -2.00 -16.52
N ILE A 153 10.53 -0.88 -15.91
CA ILE A 153 11.02 -0.47 -14.58
C ILE A 153 10.71 -1.53 -13.53
N VAL A 154 9.46 -1.98 -13.43
CA VAL A 154 9.07 -2.93 -12.38
C VAL A 154 9.66 -4.33 -12.61
N ARG A 155 9.82 -4.74 -13.88
CA ARG A 155 10.49 -5.99 -14.26
C ARG A 155 11.96 -5.92 -13.90
N GLN A 156 12.64 -4.88 -14.30
CA GLN A 156 14.06 -4.68 -13.99
C GLN A 156 14.28 -4.62 -12.48
N ASN A 157 13.40 -3.95 -11.72
CA ASN A 157 13.47 -3.93 -10.27
C ASN A 157 13.42 -5.34 -9.67
N LEU A 158 12.50 -6.19 -10.13
CA LEU A 158 12.42 -7.58 -9.67
C LEU A 158 13.69 -8.37 -10.03
N GLU A 159 14.13 -8.29 -11.30
CA GLU A 159 15.29 -9.03 -11.80
C GLU A 159 16.60 -8.66 -11.10
N THR A 160 16.77 -7.38 -10.80
CA THR A 160 18.02 -6.90 -10.19
C THR A 160 18.02 -6.98 -8.67
N SER A 161 16.85 -6.89 -8.04
CA SER A 161 16.74 -6.87 -6.58
C SER A 161 16.61 -8.24 -5.94
N VAL A 162 16.14 -9.27 -6.67
CA VAL A 162 15.95 -10.63 -6.14
C VAL A 162 16.98 -11.56 -6.79
N SER A 163 17.95 -12.01 -6.00
CA SER A 163 19.06 -12.85 -6.48
C SER A 163 18.67 -14.30 -6.70
N ASP A 164 17.83 -14.87 -5.82
CA ASP A 164 17.35 -16.23 -5.89
C ASP A 164 16.33 -16.40 -7.05
N PRO A 165 16.62 -17.25 -8.05
CA PRO A 165 15.72 -17.46 -9.19
C PRO A 165 14.35 -18.05 -8.81
N GLU A 166 14.30 -18.96 -7.83
CA GLU A 166 13.05 -19.58 -7.39
C GLU A 166 12.15 -18.55 -6.68
N LEU A 167 12.72 -17.79 -5.76
CA LEU A 167 12.00 -16.70 -5.09
C LEU A 167 11.54 -15.64 -6.10
N ARG A 168 12.39 -15.30 -7.09
CA ARG A 168 12.05 -14.34 -8.14
C ARG A 168 10.81 -14.78 -8.93
N GLU A 169 10.71 -16.06 -9.30
CA GLU A 169 9.53 -16.58 -9.99
C GLU A 169 8.29 -16.58 -9.09
N ARG A 170 8.41 -16.87 -7.80
CA ARG A 170 7.31 -16.78 -6.83
C ARG A 170 6.82 -15.33 -6.63
N LEU A 171 7.70 -14.34 -6.82
CA LEU A 171 7.38 -12.92 -6.72
C LEU A 171 6.96 -12.28 -8.05
N ARG A 172 7.03 -13.02 -9.17
CA ARG A 172 6.66 -12.52 -10.50
C ARG A 172 5.15 -12.52 -10.67
N PRO A 173 4.52 -11.36 -10.89
CA PRO A 173 3.11 -11.30 -11.25
C PRO A 173 2.83 -11.86 -12.64
N ASP A 174 1.69 -12.51 -12.81
CA ASP A 174 1.19 -13.08 -14.07
C ASP A 174 0.28 -12.09 -14.86
N TYR A 175 0.30 -10.81 -14.47
CA TYR A 175 -0.50 -9.75 -15.09
C TYR A 175 0.37 -8.54 -15.43
N ARG A 176 -0.11 -7.70 -16.36
CA ARG A 176 0.58 -6.48 -16.77
C ARG A 176 0.69 -5.48 -15.62
N ALA A 177 1.79 -4.75 -15.55
CA ALA A 177 1.94 -3.64 -14.63
C ALA A 177 0.77 -2.65 -14.78
N ALA A 178 0.41 -1.94 -13.72
CA ALA A 178 -0.71 -1.01 -13.65
C ALA A 178 -2.13 -1.59 -13.87
N CYS A 179 -2.30 -2.87 -14.25
CA CYS A 179 -3.61 -3.55 -14.19
C CYS A 179 -4.18 -3.64 -12.76
N LYS A 180 -3.30 -3.54 -11.78
CA LYS A 180 -3.63 -3.31 -10.36
C LYS A 180 -2.81 -2.11 -9.91
N ARG A 181 -3.22 -1.50 -8.77
CA ARG A 181 -2.48 -0.39 -8.19
C ARG A 181 -1.00 -0.76 -8.02
N LEU A 182 -0.09 0.03 -8.58
CA LEU A 182 1.34 -0.14 -8.35
C LEU A 182 1.68 0.06 -6.87
N ILE A 183 2.52 -0.81 -6.36
CA ILE A 183 3.02 -0.74 -5.00
C ILE A 183 4.42 -0.13 -5.04
N TYR A 184 4.60 0.96 -4.32
CA TYR A 184 5.90 1.63 -4.22
C TYR A 184 6.62 1.14 -2.97
N SER A 185 7.85 0.64 -3.14
CA SER A 185 8.69 0.23 -2.03
C SER A 185 10.17 0.21 -2.43
N GLU A 186 11.01 0.78 -1.59
CA GLU A 186 12.46 0.75 -1.72
C GLU A 186 13.05 -0.57 -1.22
N THR A 187 12.46 -1.17 -0.19
CA THR A 187 13.10 -2.21 0.63
C THR A 187 12.35 -3.54 0.70
N PHE A 188 11.22 -3.69 -0.01
CA PHE A 188 10.42 -4.92 0.06
C PHE A 188 11.20 -6.14 -0.43
N TYR A 189 11.87 -6.05 -1.58
CA TYR A 189 12.62 -7.17 -2.13
C TYR A 189 13.83 -7.56 -1.25
N GLN A 190 14.43 -6.60 -0.54
CA GLN A 190 15.47 -6.92 0.45
C GLN A 190 14.86 -7.61 1.69
N ALA A 191 13.69 -7.15 2.13
CA ALA A 191 13.01 -7.72 3.29
C ALA A 191 12.64 -9.20 3.08
N VAL A 192 12.10 -9.55 1.91
CA VAL A 192 11.65 -10.92 1.62
C VAL A 192 12.78 -11.91 1.33
N GLN A 193 14.02 -11.46 1.18
CA GLN A 193 15.21 -12.29 1.04
C GLN A 193 15.90 -12.60 2.38
N LYS A 194 15.38 -12.10 3.49
CA LYS A 194 15.94 -12.38 4.81
C LYS A 194 15.64 -13.82 5.22
N SER A 195 16.59 -14.46 5.90
CA SER A 195 16.52 -15.88 6.29
C SER A 195 15.35 -16.23 7.23
N ASN A 196 14.80 -15.24 7.92
CA ASN A 196 13.64 -15.37 8.80
C ASN A 196 12.31 -15.03 8.13
N VAL A 197 12.31 -14.74 6.81
CA VAL A 197 11.10 -14.39 6.04
C VAL A 197 10.78 -15.48 5.04
N ASP A 198 9.54 -15.92 5.06
CA ASP A 198 8.95 -16.91 4.16
C ASP A 198 7.82 -16.32 3.33
N ILE A 199 7.61 -16.78 2.07
CA ILE A 199 6.53 -16.33 1.18
C ILE A 199 5.72 -17.52 0.69
#